data_15b519bc48225a4b9ff4076410a4dca2
#
_entry.id   15b519bc48225a4b9ff4076410a4dca2
#
_cell.length_a   1.000
_cell.length_b   1.000
_cell.length_c   1.000
_cell.angle_alpha   90.00
_cell.angle_beta   90.00
_cell.angle_gamma   90.00
#
_symmetry.space_group_name_H-M   'P 1'
#
loop_
_entity.id
_entity.type
_entity.pdbx_description
1 polymer ?
#
loop_
_entity_poly.entity_id
_entity_poly.type
_entity_poly.pdbx_seq_one_letter_code
_entity_poly.pdbx_strand_id
1 'polypeptide(L)'
;MKRLLLFLVLSSALATDLSAQVVRPAPDFAWLKSGAGKAGLKALRGQPVILIVATSPRLRAFRAQVGQLHKVYQLLGNDKAVAVAAFTEEPGVIRSNIPFVLAANPPAVAAAYDVRGKFAIFIIGKDGNIDEISDRVLPGQRILDIINNSYVVQRDNRRAE
;
A
#
# COMPACT_ATOMS: atom_id res chain seq x y z
N MET A 1 -27.96 -0.81 -68.28
CA MET A 1 -28.14 -0.33 -66.91
C MET A 1 -27.33 -1.22 -65.96
N LYS A 2 -26.11 -0.78 -65.60
CA LYS A 2 -25.20 -1.53 -64.67
C LYS A 2 -25.31 -0.88 -63.30
N ARG A 3 -25.86 -1.61 -62.34
CA ARG A 3 -25.93 -1.17 -60.92
C ARG A 3 -24.60 -1.50 -60.25
N LEU A 4 -23.82 -0.46 -59.93
CA LEU A 4 -22.59 -0.55 -59.14
C LEU A 4 -22.96 -0.57 -57.68
N LEU A 5 -22.78 -1.72 -57.00
CA LEU A 5 -22.94 -1.88 -55.57
C LEU A 5 -21.63 -1.49 -54.87
N LEU A 6 -21.66 -0.34 -54.21
CA LEU A 6 -20.57 0.18 -53.40
C LEU A 6 -20.62 -0.49 -52.01
N PHE A 7 -19.70 -1.42 -51.70
CA PHE A 7 -19.54 -1.99 -50.35
C PHE A 7 -18.75 -1.01 -49.51
N LEU A 8 -19.43 -0.36 -48.57
CA LEU A 8 -18.81 0.47 -47.55
C LEU A 8 -18.32 -0.48 -46.40
N VAL A 9 -17.02 -0.76 -46.37
CA VAL A 9 -16.39 -1.50 -45.25
C VAL A 9 -16.20 -0.52 -44.11
N LEU A 10 -17.07 -0.64 -43.12
CA LEU A 10 -16.95 0.12 -41.84
C LEU A 10 -15.90 -0.54 -40.97
N SER A 11 -14.68 -0.01 -41.01
CA SER A 11 -13.56 -0.45 -40.18
C SER A 11 -13.77 0.12 -38.76
N SER A 12 -14.36 -0.67 -37.86
CA SER A 12 -14.45 -0.34 -36.44
C SER A 12 -13.06 -0.50 -35.82
N ALA A 13 -12.35 0.62 -35.63
CA ALA A 13 -11.16 0.68 -34.81
C ALA A 13 -11.55 0.39 -33.35
N LEU A 14 -11.21 -0.80 -32.86
CA LEU A 14 -11.20 -1.12 -31.45
C LEU A 14 -10.12 -0.27 -30.79
N ALA A 15 -10.51 0.85 -30.19
CA ALA A 15 -9.66 1.58 -29.27
C ALA A 15 -9.48 0.69 -28.01
N THR A 16 -8.35 0.02 -27.93
CA THR A 16 -7.89 -0.60 -26.69
C THR A 16 -7.50 0.54 -25.77
N ASP A 17 -8.34 0.87 -24.79
CA ASP A 17 -7.99 1.71 -23.66
C ASP A 17 -6.83 1.02 -22.91
N LEU A 18 -5.61 1.41 -23.26
CA LEU A 18 -4.46 1.18 -22.37
C LEU A 18 -4.67 2.10 -21.16
N SER A 19 -5.34 1.60 -20.14
CA SER A 19 -5.32 2.21 -18.82
C SER A 19 -3.87 2.23 -18.35
N ALA A 20 -3.20 3.35 -18.60
CA ALA A 20 -1.88 3.60 -18.03
C ALA A 20 -2.05 3.53 -16.49
N GLN A 21 -1.52 2.47 -15.88
CA GLN A 21 -1.52 2.33 -14.43
C GLN A 21 -0.75 3.52 -13.87
N VAL A 22 -1.47 4.44 -13.21
CA VAL A 22 -0.87 5.62 -12.61
C VAL A 22 0.01 5.16 -11.46
N VAL A 23 1.32 5.10 -11.71
CA VAL A 23 2.33 4.79 -10.70
C VAL A 23 2.38 5.95 -9.71
N ARG A 24 1.99 5.71 -8.47
CA ARG A 24 1.98 6.72 -7.40
C ARG A 24 3.11 6.43 -6.41
N PRO A 25 4.25 7.13 -6.47
CA PRO A 25 5.31 6.95 -5.50
C PRO A 25 4.81 7.34 -4.10
N ALA A 26 5.16 6.53 -3.10
CA ALA A 26 4.83 6.81 -1.72
C ALA A 26 5.65 8.01 -1.20
N PRO A 27 5.02 9.03 -0.60
CA PRO A 27 5.73 10.11 0.06
C PRO A 27 6.69 9.58 1.13
N ASP A 28 7.90 10.15 1.21
CA ASP A 28 8.88 9.74 2.20
C ASP A 28 8.46 10.19 3.61
N PHE A 29 8.75 9.38 4.60
CA PHE A 29 8.57 9.71 6.01
C PHE A 29 9.68 9.06 6.84
N ALA A 30 9.94 9.63 8.01
CA ALA A 30 10.99 9.15 8.89
C ALA A 30 10.41 8.48 10.15
N TRP A 31 11.19 7.57 10.73
CA TRP A 31 10.97 7.01 12.07
C TRP A 31 12.28 7.01 12.86
N LEU A 32 12.15 6.89 14.19
CA LEU A 32 13.29 6.76 15.09
C LEU A 32 13.76 5.30 15.14
N LYS A 33 15.02 5.05 14.83
CA LYS A 33 15.66 3.76 15.10
C LYS A 33 16.08 3.70 16.55
N SER A 34 16.08 2.51 17.13
CA SER A 34 16.75 2.23 18.41
C SER A 34 18.25 2.59 18.25
N GLY A 35 18.72 3.63 19.00
CA GLY A 35 20.12 4.09 18.92
C GLY A 35 20.34 5.36 18.13
N ALA A 36 19.54 6.41 18.35
CA ALA A 36 19.75 7.80 17.90
C ALA A 36 19.81 8.09 16.38
N GLY A 37 19.46 7.14 15.52
CA GLY A 37 19.38 7.35 14.08
C GLY A 37 17.94 7.60 13.61
N LYS A 38 17.78 8.39 12.53
CA LYS A 38 16.53 8.46 11.76
C LYS A 38 16.67 7.56 10.53
N ALA A 39 15.62 6.84 10.20
CA ALA A 39 15.51 6.14 8.93
C ALA A 39 14.28 6.64 8.18
N GLY A 40 14.28 6.60 6.86
CA GLY A 40 13.17 7.00 6.02
C GLY A 40 12.63 5.83 5.21
N LEU A 41 11.48 6.00 4.58
CA LEU A 41 10.83 4.98 3.76
C LEU A 41 11.77 4.41 2.69
N LYS A 42 12.66 5.22 2.15
CA LYS A 42 13.68 4.79 1.16
C LYS A 42 14.59 3.67 1.67
N ALA A 43 14.81 3.59 2.99
CA ALA A 43 15.61 2.52 3.60
C ALA A 43 14.89 1.16 3.60
N LEU A 44 13.57 1.13 3.32
CA LEU A 44 12.74 -0.08 3.22
C LEU A 44 12.51 -0.54 1.78
N ARG A 45 13.20 0.06 0.80
CA ARG A 45 13.11 -0.43 -0.58
C ARG A 45 13.48 -1.91 -0.66
N GLY A 46 12.71 -2.67 -1.43
CA GLY A 46 12.81 -4.13 -1.50
C GLY A 46 11.97 -4.86 -0.45
N GLN A 47 11.30 -4.13 0.44
CA GLN A 47 10.37 -4.68 1.44
C GLN A 47 8.99 -4.03 1.25
N PRO A 48 7.89 -4.80 1.28
CA PRO A 48 6.56 -4.20 1.33
C PRO A 48 6.35 -3.45 2.64
N VAL A 49 5.64 -2.33 2.60
CA VAL A 49 5.34 -1.54 3.79
C VAL A 49 3.83 -1.41 3.95
N ILE A 50 3.35 -1.71 5.14
CA ILE A 50 1.95 -1.54 5.54
C ILE A 50 1.92 -0.32 6.46
N LEU A 51 1.57 0.85 5.90
CA LEU A 51 1.45 2.09 6.67
C LEU A 51 0.00 2.26 7.13
N ILE A 52 -0.19 2.40 8.45
CA ILE A 52 -1.50 2.68 9.04
C ILE A 52 -1.44 4.06 9.69
N VAL A 53 -2.25 4.97 9.20
CA VAL A 53 -2.47 6.29 9.80
C VAL A 53 -3.77 6.24 10.60
N ALA A 54 -3.72 6.60 11.87
CA ALA A 54 -4.88 6.58 12.75
C ALA A 54 -4.80 7.71 13.78
N THR A 55 -5.93 8.12 14.36
CA THR A 55 -5.94 9.15 15.40
C THR A 55 -5.29 8.66 16.70
N SER A 56 -5.47 7.38 17.04
CA SER A 56 -4.86 6.80 18.25
C SER A 56 -4.76 5.26 18.14
N PRO A 57 -3.91 4.61 18.96
CA PRO A 57 -3.84 3.15 19.02
C PRO A 57 -5.11 2.51 19.61
N ARG A 58 -5.98 3.30 20.26
CA ARG A 58 -7.25 2.84 20.82
C ARG A 58 -8.40 2.86 19.82
N LEU A 59 -8.21 3.50 18.66
CA LEU A 59 -9.22 3.57 17.61
C LEU A 59 -9.68 2.16 17.21
N ARG A 60 -11.00 1.95 17.13
CA ARG A 60 -11.59 0.65 16.81
C ARG A 60 -11.09 0.12 15.47
N ALA A 61 -11.00 0.98 14.44
CA ALA A 61 -10.52 0.60 13.12
C ALA A 61 -9.05 0.14 13.18
N PHE A 62 -8.19 0.86 13.90
CA PHE A 62 -6.79 0.46 14.08
C PHE A 62 -6.67 -0.92 14.75
N ARG A 63 -7.37 -1.14 15.85
CA ARG A 63 -7.35 -2.43 16.54
C ARG A 63 -7.89 -3.58 15.68
N ALA A 64 -8.95 -3.31 14.91
CA ALA A 64 -9.49 -4.29 13.97
C ALA A 64 -8.48 -4.63 12.87
N GLN A 65 -7.77 -3.61 12.34
CA GLN A 65 -6.71 -3.83 11.34
C GLN A 65 -5.55 -4.64 11.91
N VAL A 66 -5.11 -4.36 13.12
CA VAL A 66 -4.09 -5.17 13.81
C VAL A 66 -4.56 -6.63 13.92
N GLY A 67 -5.83 -6.86 14.27
CA GLY A 67 -6.43 -8.21 14.29
C GLY A 67 -6.42 -8.91 12.93
N GLN A 68 -6.61 -8.18 11.83
CA GLN A 68 -6.50 -8.76 10.47
C GLN A 68 -5.04 -9.10 10.14
N LEU A 69 -4.09 -8.24 10.49
CA LEU A 69 -2.66 -8.51 10.28
C LEU A 69 -2.18 -9.73 11.08
N HIS A 70 -2.67 -9.93 12.29
CA HIS A 70 -2.34 -11.11 13.11
C HIS A 70 -2.67 -12.43 12.41
N LYS A 71 -3.78 -12.49 11.66
CA LYS A 71 -4.20 -13.70 10.94
C LYS A 71 -3.21 -14.16 9.89
N VAL A 72 -2.43 -13.23 9.35
CA VAL A 72 -1.51 -13.44 8.22
C VAL A 72 -0.06 -13.10 8.56
N TYR A 73 0.23 -12.86 9.83
CA TYR A 73 1.52 -12.32 10.27
C TYR A 73 2.74 -13.17 9.85
N GLN A 74 2.62 -14.49 9.94
CA GLN A 74 3.71 -15.37 9.52
C GLN A 74 3.99 -15.26 8.02
N LEU A 75 2.96 -15.15 7.20
CA LEU A 75 3.09 -14.98 5.75
C LEU A 75 3.69 -13.62 5.41
N LEU A 76 3.24 -12.55 6.09
CA LEU A 76 3.84 -11.22 5.98
C LEU A 76 5.32 -11.20 6.36
N GLY A 77 5.72 -12.01 7.35
CA GLY A 77 7.12 -12.18 7.76
C GLY A 77 7.98 -12.82 6.67
N ASN A 78 7.46 -13.78 5.92
CA ASN A 78 8.13 -14.38 4.76
C ASN A 78 8.43 -13.34 3.66
N ASP A 79 7.51 -12.40 3.45
CA ASP A 79 7.68 -11.29 2.50
C ASP A 79 8.54 -10.15 3.05
N LYS A 80 9.00 -10.25 4.32
CA LYS A 80 9.72 -9.20 5.04
C LYS A 80 8.93 -7.88 5.12
N ALA A 81 7.60 -7.98 5.17
CA ALA A 81 6.73 -6.81 5.25
C ALA A 81 6.94 -6.06 6.57
N VAL A 82 6.99 -4.73 6.47
CA VAL A 82 7.18 -3.84 7.63
C VAL A 82 5.87 -3.13 7.95
N ALA A 83 5.39 -3.27 9.18
CA ALA A 83 4.23 -2.55 9.67
C ALA A 83 4.65 -1.22 10.30
N VAL A 84 4.08 -0.13 9.82
CA VAL A 84 4.31 1.23 10.31
C VAL A 84 3.01 1.84 10.81
N ALA A 85 3.04 2.50 11.97
CA ALA A 85 1.90 3.23 12.49
C ALA A 85 2.23 4.72 12.68
N ALA A 86 1.27 5.56 12.31
CA ALA A 86 1.30 7.01 12.53
C ALA A 86 0.05 7.44 13.29
N PHE A 87 0.21 7.89 14.55
CA PHE A 87 -0.91 8.33 15.39
C PHE A 87 -0.95 9.85 15.43
N THR A 88 -2.00 10.45 14.85
CA THR A 88 -2.08 11.89 14.62
C THR A 88 -2.51 12.71 15.82
N GLU A 89 -3.25 12.13 16.76
CA GLU A 89 -3.80 12.86 17.92
C GLU A 89 -3.22 12.34 19.24
N GLU A 90 -3.33 11.04 19.51
CA GLU A 90 -2.89 10.45 20.76
C GLU A 90 -1.80 9.40 20.51
N PRO A 91 -0.57 9.65 20.95
CA PRO A 91 0.45 8.60 20.96
C PRO A 91 0.09 7.53 21.99
N GLY A 92 0.60 6.33 21.82
CA GLY A 92 0.36 5.27 22.80
C GLY A 92 0.98 3.94 22.42
N VAL A 93 0.84 2.98 23.33
CA VAL A 93 1.37 1.63 23.16
C VAL A 93 0.45 0.80 22.27
N ILE A 94 1.01 0.18 21.27
CA ILE A 94 0.31 -0.81 20.42
C ILE A 94 0.36 -2.16 21.17
N ARG A 95 -0.80 -2.65 21.57
CA ARG A 95 -0.91 -3.99 22.16
C ARG A 95 -0.97 -5.04 21.06
N SER A 96 0.20 -5.47 20.61
CA SER A 96 0.34 -6.44 19.51
C SER A 96 1.67 -7.16 19.61
N ASN A 97 1.72 -8.41 19.15
CA ASN A 97 2.96 -9.16 18.95
C ASN A 97 3.61 -8.84 17.60
N ILE A 98 2.91 -8.08 16.73
CA ILE A 98 3.49 -7.58 15.50
C ILE A 98 4.41 -6.41 15.84
N PRO A 99 5.67 -6.42 15.42
CA PRO A 99 6.56 -5.28 15.61
C PRO A 99 6.11 -4.12 14.69
N PHE A 100 5.67 -3.05 15.32
CA PHE A 100 5.35 -1.81 14.62
C PHE A 100 6.49 -0.82 14.72
N VAL A 101 6.80 -0.19 13.60
CA VAL A 101 7.63 1.02 13.55
C VAL A 101 6.71 2.23 13.73
N LEU A 102 7.08 3.19 14.56
CA LEU A 102 6.30 4.42 14.76
C LEU A 102 6.89 5.57 13.94
N ALA A 103 6.05 6.24 13.16
CA ALA A 103 6.45 7.43 12.42
C ALA A 103 6.90 8.54 13.37
N ALA A 104 7.97 9.24 13.03
CA ALA A 104 8.53 10.32 13.87
C ALA A 104 7.66 11.57 13.90
N ASN A 105 6.94 11.85 12.81
CA ASN A 105 6.03 12.99 12.69
C ASN A 105 4.71 12.57 12.07
N PRO A 106 3.79 11.97 12.85
CA PRO A 106 2.52 11.45 12.33
C PRO A 106 1.63 12.49 11.64
N PRO A 107 1.50 13.75 12.11
CA PRO A 107 0.72 14.77 11.40
C PRO A 107 1.29 15.08 10.00
N ALA A 108 2.62 15.13 9.86
CA ALA A 108 3.25 15.34 8.55
C ALA A 108 3.00 14.15 7.61
N VAL A 109 3.01 12.92 8.13
CA VAL A 109 2.66 11.71 7.35
C VAL A 109 1.21 11.81 6.89
N ALA A 110 0.27 12.11 7.77
CA ALA A 110 -1.14 12.25 7.40
C ALA A 110 -1.35 13.31 6.30
N ALA A 111 -0.67 14.45 6.40
CA ALA A 111 -0.73 15.50 5.39
C ALA A 111 -0.13 15.05 4.04
N ALA A 112 1.04 14.41 4.06
CA ALA A 112 1.72 13.95 2.84
C ALA A 112 0.92 12.87 2.09
N TYR A 113 0.16 12.04 2.83
CA TYR A 113 -0.68 10.98 2.29
C TYR A 113 -2.14 11.41 2.07
N ASP A 114 -2.48 12.71 2.24
CA ASP A 114 -3.84 13.28 2.11
C ASP A 114 -4.89 12.53 2.95
N VAL A 115 -4.54 12.16 4.18
CA VAL A 115 -5.46 11.48 5.09
C VAL A 115 -6.42 12.49 5.71
N ARG A 116 -7.69 12.41 5.37
CA ARG A 116 -8.74 13.33 5.85
C ARG A 116 -9.59 12.72 6.97
N GLY A 117 -9.58 11.40 7.08
CA GLY A 117 -10.38 10.65 8.06
C GLY A 117 -9.57 10.28 9.31
N LYS A 118 -10.24 9.59 10.24
CA LYS A 118 -9.61 9.09 11.48
C LYS A 118 -8.73 7.87 11.27
N PHE A 119 -8.83 7.23 10.10
CA PHE A 119 -8.11 6.00 9.76
C PHE A 119 -7.86 5.93 8.26
N ALA A 120 -6.66 5.51 7.91
CA ALA A 120 -6.30 5.08 6.56
C ALA A 120 -5.21 4.01 6.61
N ILE A 121 -5.22 3.10 5.64
CA ILE A 121 -4.18 2.11 5.42
C ILE A 121 -3.65 2.22 4.00
N PHE A 122 -2.34 2.14 3.87
CA PHE A 122 -1.61 2.18 2.61
C PHE A 122 -0.74 0.94 2.50
N ILE A 123 -0.84 0.24 1.38
CA ILE A 123 0.07 -0.85 1.05
C ILE A 123 1.07 -0.29 0.04
N ILE A 124 2.34 -0.33 0.39
CA ILE A 124 3.44 0.19 -0.41
C ILE A 124 4.28 -1.00 -0.87
N GLY A 125 4.45 -1.12 -2.17
CA GLY A 125 5.17 -2.20 -2.80
C GLY A 125 6.69 -2.13 -2.56
N LYS A 126 7.39 -3.20 -2.94
CA LYS A 126 8.86 -3.31 -2.86
C LYS A 126 9.59 -2.22 -3.65
N ASP A 127 8.95 -1.65 -4.66
CA ASP A 127 9.47 -0.55 -5.48
C ASP A 127 9.26 0.84 -4.86
N GLY A 128 8.53 0.91 -3.73
CA GLY A 128 8.21 2.15 -3.05
C GLY A 128 7.01 2.89 -3.62
N ASN A 129 6.20 2.24 -4.46
CA ASN A 129 4.93 2.79 -4.96
C ASN A 129 3.76 2.35 -4.08
N ILE A 130 2.70 3.14 -4.08
CA ILE A 130 1.46 2.80 -3.39
C ILE A 130 0.66 1.85 -4.28
N ASP A 131 0.46 0.63 -3.81
CA ASP A 131 -0.32 -0.41 -4.49
C ASP A 131 -1.80 -0.36 -4.11
N GLU A 132 -2.12 0.06 -2.88
CA GLU A 132 -3.51 0.14 -2.38
C GLU A 132 -3.65 1.25 -1.33
N ILE A 133 -4.82 1.91 -1.33
CA ILE A 133 -5.23 2.90 -0.33
C ILE A 133 -6.65 2.55 0.12
N SER A 134 -6.88 2.53 1.45
CA SER A 134 -8.22 2.34 1.97
C SER A 134 -8.45 3.17 3.24
N ASP A 135 -9.63 3.74 3.37
CA ASP A 135 -10.14 4.37 4.59
C ASP A 135 -10.87 3.37 5.51
N ARG A 136 -10.90 2.10 5.11
CA ARG A 136 -11.54 0.99 5.83
C ARG A 136 -10.53 -0.09 6.16
N VAL A 137 -10.89 -0.90 7.16
CA VAL A 137 -10.12 -2.09 7.54
C VAL A 137 -10.06 -3.07 6.37
N LEU A 138 -8.84 -3.41 5.96
CA LEU A 138 -8.59 -4.42 4.93
C LEU A 138 -8.50 -5.82 5.57
N PRO A 139 -9.15 -6.83 4.99
CA PRO A 139 -8.93 -8.23 5.37
C PRO A 139 -7.45 -8.61 5.21
N GLY A 140 -6.93 -9.42 6.14
CA GLY A 140 -5.52 -9.85 6.08
C GLY A 140 -5.16 -10.54 4.77
N GLN A 141 -6.03 -11.43 4.27
CA GLN A 141 -5.82 -12.10 2.99
C GLN A 141 -5.72 -11.09 1.82
N ARG A 142 -6.57 -10.04 1.81
CA ARG A 142 -6.51 -9.00 0.77
C ARG A 142 -5.16 -8.28 0.78
N ILE A 143 -4.57 -8.03 1.97
CA ILE A 143 -3.24 -7.41 2.08
C ILE A 143 -2.17 -8.32 1.47
N LEU A 144 -2.20 -9.62 1.76
CA LEU A 144 -1.29 -10.60 1.15
C LEU A 144 -1.44 -10.64 -0.38
N ASP A 145 -2.68 -10.67 -0.87
CA ASP A 145 -2.95 -10.71 -2.31
C ASP A 145 -2.37 -9.48 -3.01
N ILE A 146 -2.49 -8.29 -2.41
CA ILE A 146 -1.91 -7.07 -2.96
C ILE A 146 -0.38 -7.16 -2.99
N ILE A 147 0.25 -7.57 -1.89
CA ILE A 147 1.71 -7.70 -1.79
C ILE A 147 2.24 -8.71 -2.82
N ASN A 148 1.59 -9.87 -2.95
CA ASN A 148 2.00 -10.94 -3.85
C ASN A 148 1.70 -10.66 -5.33
N ASN A 149 0.71 -9.80 -5.62
CA ASN A 149 0.34 -9.40 -6.98
C ASN A 149 0.90 -8.03 -7.37
N SER A 150 1.82 -7.46 -6.59
CA SER A 150 2.45 -6.20 -6.97
C SER A 150 3.20 -6.32 -8.29
N TYR A 151 3.30 -5.20 -9.02
CA TYR A 151 3.97 -5.17 -10.33
C TYR A 151 5.39 -5.76 -10.29
N VAL A 152 6.13 -5.50 -9.21
CA VAL A 152 7.51 -6.00 -9.05
C VAL A 152 7.54 -7.52 -8.96
N VAL A 153 6.62 -8.11 -8.18
CA VAL A 153 6.54 -9.57 -8.02
C VAL A 153 6.19 -10.22 -9.37
N GLN A 154 5.22 -9.68 -10.09
CA GLN A 154 4.84 -10.18 -11.42
C GLN A 154 5.96 -10.06 -12.44
N ARG A 155 6.72 -8.95 -12.40
CA ARG A 155 7.88 -8.75 -13.28
C ARG A 155 9.00 -9.76 -12.97
N ASP A 156 9.29 -9.97 -11.69
CA ASP A 156 10.36 -10.87 -11.26
C ASP A 156 10.01 -12.32 -11.55
N ASN A 157 8.75 -12.73 -11.40
CA ASN A 157 8.29 -14.07 -11.80
C ASN A 157 8.44 -14.30 -13.31
N ARG A 158 8.08 -13.30 -14.15
CA ARG A 158 8.25 -13.40 -15.62
C ARG A 158 9.70 -13.47 -16.10
N ARG A 159 10.67 -13.07 -15.28
CA ARG A 159 12.11 -13.19 -15.61
C ARG A 159 12.70 -14.51 -15.18
N ALA A 160 12.00 -15.24 -14.31
CA ALA A 160 12.44 -16.55 -13.81
C ALA A 160 11.92 -17.73 -14.66
N GLU A 161 10.94 -17.49 -15.56
CA GLU A 161 10.45 -18.39 -16.60
C GLU A 161 11.31 -18.30 -17.88
#